data_91bcd10b1dad0397e2cddd78b7297ed1
#
_entry.id   91bcd10b1dad0397e2cddd78b7297ed1
#
_cell.length_a   1.000
_cell.length_b   1.000
_cell.length_c   1.000
_cell.angle_alpha   90.00
_cell.angle_beta   90.00
_cell.angle_gamma   90.00
#
_symmetry.space_group_name_H-M   'P 1'
#
loop_
_entity.id
_entity.type
_entity.pdbx_description
1 polymer ?
#
loop_
_entity_poly.entity_id
_entity_poly.type
_entity_poly.pdbx_seq_one_letter_code
_entity_poly.pdbx_strand_id
1 'polypeptide(L)'
;DFLTVHGLWPGLPKSVAARGVDERRWMRFGCATRPIPNLPEARASRMCSSPETGLSLETAAKLSEVMPGAGGRSCLERYEYAKHGACFGFDPDAYFGTMVRLNQEIKESEAGKFLADNYGKTVSRRDFDAAFAKSWGKENVKAVKLTCQGNPAYLTEIQISIKADAINAPLSANSFLPQPHPGNCGKTFVIDKAGY
;
A
#
# COMPACT_ATOMS: atom_id res chain seq x y z
N ASP A 1 -8.64 10.38 -9.61
CA ASP A 1 -8.91 9.96 -8.23
C ASP A 1 -7.81 10.42 -7.28
N PHE A 2 -8.17 10.94 -6.10
CA PHE A 2 -7.18 11.56 -5.20
C PHE A 2 -6.40 10.54 -4.33
N LEU A 3 -6.98 9.38 -4.03
CA LEU A 3 -6.33 8.32 -3.25
C LEU A 3 -6.12 7.10 -4.14
N THR A 4 -4.89 6.89 -4.54
CA THR A 4 -4.48 5.75 -5.36
C THR A 4 -3.80 4.68 -4.50
N VAL A 5 -3.75 3.44 -4.99
CA VAL A 5 -2.99 2.37 -4.34
C VAL A 5 -1.64 2.19 -5.03
N HIS A 6 -0.59 2.07 -4.23
CA HIS A 6 0.74 1.75 -4.72
C HIS A 6 0.93 0.23 -4.76
N GLY A 7 0.66 -0.47 -3.68
CA GLY A 7 0.83 -1.91 -3.58
C GLY A 7 0.30 -2.50 -2.27
N LEU A 8 0.24 -3.81 -2.21
CA LEU A 8 -0.04 -4.60 -1.02
C LEU A 8 1.22 -5.38 -0.65
N TRP A 9 1.85 -5.01 0.46
CA TRP A 9 3.20 -5.46 0.81
C TRP A 9 3.18 -6.38 2.03
N PRO A 10 3.32 -7.71 1.82
CA PRO A 10 3.44 -8.62 2.95
C PRO A 10 4.67 -8.33 3.81
N GLY A 11 4.51 -8.37 5.13
CA GLY A 11 5.63 -8.36 6.05
C GLY A 11 6.57 -9.55 5.84
N LEU A 12 7.75 -9.52 6.46
CA LEU A 12 8.73 -10.62 6.35
C LEU A 12 8.15 -11.93 6.89
N PRO A 13 7.99 -12.98 6.03
CA PRO A 13 7.49 -14.26 6.49
C PRO A 13 8.48 -14.94 7.45
N LYS A 14 7.97 -15.58 8.50
CA LYS A 14 8.80 -16.32 9.47
C LYS A 14 9.72 -17.35 8.82
N SER A 15 9.23 -18.06 7.80
CA SER A 15 9.99 -19.06 7.03
C SER A 15 11.15 -18.44 6.24
N VAL A 16 11.02 -17.22 5.80
CA VAL A 16 12.06 -16.46 5.08
C VAL A 16 13.07 -15.89 6.09
N ALA A 17 12.58 -15.34 7.19
CA ALA A 17 13.41 -14.86 8.29
C ALA A 17 14.32 -15.97 8.87
N ALA A 18 13.78 -17.18 9.05
CA ALA A 18 14.53 -18.35 9.53
C ALA A 18 15.70 -18.75 8.60
N ARG A 19 15.72 -18.27 7.36
CA ARG A 19 16.81 -18.48 6.39
C ARG A 19 17.83 -17.33 6.38
N GLY A 20 17.80 -16.44 7.38
CA GLY A 20 18.75 -15.34 7.53
C GLY A 20 18.43 -14.08 6.74
N VAL A 21 17.20 -13.93 6.27
CA VAL A 21 16.74 -12.69 5.63
C VAL A 21 16.22 -11.74 6.70
N ASP A 22 16.80 -10.56 6.78
CA ASP A 22 16.32 -9.49 7.65
C ASP A 22 15.22 -8.64 6.97
N GLU A 23 14.54 -7.81 7.76
CA GLU A 23 13.42 -7.00 7.32
C GLU A 23 13.82 -5.98 6.25
N ARG A 24 15.03 -5.39 6.38
CA ARG A 24 15.55 -4.41 5.40
C ARG A 24 15.77 -5.05 4.02
N ARG A 25 16.31 -6.26 4.01
CA ARG A 25 16.53 -7.03 2.77
C ARG A 25 15.20 -7.45 2.15
N TRP A 26 14.26 -7.92 2.99
CA TRP A 26 12.91 -8.26 2.54
C TRP A 26 12.19 -7.05 1.93
N MET A 27 12.17 -5.91 2.61
CA MET A 27 11.55 -4.69 2.08
C MET A 27 12.16 -4.22 0.77
N ARG A 28 13.46 -4.43 0.59
CA ARG A 28 14.16 -4.03 -0.64
C ARG A 28 13.85 -4.96 -1.82
N PHE A 29 13.83 -6.26 -1.61
CA PHE A 29 13.80 -7.27 -2.68
C PHE A 29 12.53 -8.11 -2.72
N GLY A 30 11.78 -8.19 -1.64
CA GLY A 30 10.57 -9.02 -1.57
C GLY A 30 10.81 -10.45 -2.00
N CYS A 31 9.98 -10.95 -2.89
CA CYS A 31 10.07 -12.29 -3.46
C CYS A 31 11.39 -12.58 -4.21
N ALA A 32 12.07 -11.56 -4.73
CA ALA A 32 13.38 -11.70 -5.35
C ALA A 32 14.53 -11.87 -4.34
N THR A 33 14.24 -11.86 -3.04
CA THR A 33 15.23 -12.10 -1.99
C THR A 33 15.71 -13.54 -2.01
N ARG A 34 17.01 -13.76 -2.12
CA ARG A 34 17.58 -15.11 -1.87
C ARG A 34 17.34 -15.49 -0.39
N PRO A 35 16.96 -16.69 -0.08
CA PRO A 35 17.08 -17.93 -0.85
C PRO A 35 15.78 -18.42 -1.54
N ILE A 36 14.92 -17.57 -2.01
CA ILE A 36 13.71 -17.96 -2.74
C ILE A 36 14.10 -18.15 -4.21
N PRO A 37 14.27 -19.39 -4.71
CA PRO A 37 14.72 -19.64 -6.07
C PRO A 37 13.56 -19.53 -7.08
N ASN A 38 13.91 -19.37 -8.36
CA ASN A 38 13.01 -19.47 -9.53
C ASN A 38 11.85 -18.46 -9.56
N LEU A 39 11.99 -17.34 -8.86
CA LEU A 39 11.00 -16.26 -8.93
C LEU A 39 11.44 -15.18 -9.92
N PRO A 40 10.48 -14.53 -10.58
CA PRO A 40 10.78 -13.43 -11.48
C PRO A 40 11.47 -12.30 -10.74
N GLU A 41 12.51 -11.74 -11.34
CA GLU A 41 13.21 -10.59 -10.78
C GLU A 41 12.36 -9.33 -10.95
N ALA A 42 12.01 -8.68 -9.85
CA ALA A 42 11.32 -7.40 -9.86
C ALA A 42 12.35 -6.25 -10.02
N ARG A 43 12.25 -5.50 -11.11
CA ARG A 43 13.17 -4.39 -11.41
C ARG A 43 12.42 -3.07 -11.48
N ALA A 44 12.56 -2.22 -10.47
CA ALA A 44 11.89 -0.93 -10.39
C ALA A 44 12.16 -0.01 -11.60
N SER A 45 13.38 -0.04 -12.14
CA SER A 45 13.75 0.76 -13.31
C SER A 45 13.21 0.23 -14.64
N ARG A 46 12.65 -0.99 -14.67
CA ARG A 46 12.12 -1.67 -15.85
C ARG A 46 10.91 -2.52 -15.47
N MET A 47 9.87 -1.87 -14.95
CA MET A 47 8.69 -2.58 -14.43
C MET A 47 8.04 -3.48 -15.50
N CYS A 48 7.99 -3.02 -16.75
CA CYS A 48 7.47 -3.81 -17.87
C CYS A 48 8.37 -5.00 -18.27
N SER A 49 9.56 -5.13 -17.74
CA SER A 49 10.39 -6.32 -17.92
C SER A 49 10.03 -7.44 -16.94
N SER A 50 9.24 -7.15 -15.91
CA SER A 50 8.65 -8.19 -15.06
C SER A 50 7.60 -8.97 -15.86
N PRO A 51 7.41 -10.29 -15.58
CA PRO A 51 6.41 -11.09 -16.26
C PRO A 51 5.00 -10.48 -16.19
N GLU A 52 4.21 -10.75 -17.21
CA GLU A 52 2.79 -10.41 -17.18
C GLU A 52 2.07 -11.15 -16.06
N THR A 53 1.14 -10.47 -15.43
CA THR A 53 0.42 -11.02 -14.28
C THR A 53 -0.70 -11.99 -14.67
N GLY A 54 -1.16 -11.92 -15.93
CA GLY A 54 -2.28 -12.74 -16.40
C GLY A 54 -3.63 -12.34 -15.80
N LEU A 55 -3.80 -11.06 -15.42
CA LEU A 55 -5.07 -10.55 -14.90
C LEU A 55 -6.22 -10.74 -15.88
N SER A 56 -7.40 -11.04 -15.35
CA SER A 56 -8.64 -10.93 -16.09
C SER A 56 -8.88 -9.48 -16.55
N LEU A 57 -9.61 -9.31 -17.66
CA LEU A 57 -9.94 -7.97 -18.14
C LEU A 57 -10.73 -7.15 -17.10
N GLU A 58 -11.58 -7.81 -16.32
CA GLU A 58 -12.36 -7.18 -15.27
C GLU A 58 -11.47 -6.63 -14.16
N THR A 59 -10.54 -7.45 -13.63
CA THR A 59 -9.60 -7.03 -12.58
C THR A 59 -8.66 -5.95 -13.10
N ALA A 60 -8.15 -6.08 -14.32
CA ALA A 60 -7.29 -5.08 -14.94
C ALA A 60 -7.99 -3.72 -15.08
N ALA A 61 -9.26 -3.70 -15.49
CA ALA A 61 -10.06 -2.48 -15.59
C ALA A 61 -10.23 -1.81 -14.22
N LYS A 62 -10.69 -2.56 -13.21
CA LYS A 62 -10.84 -2.04 -11.83
C LYS A 62 -9.51 -1.55 -11.24
N LEU A 63 -8.42 -2.28 -11.48
CA LEU A 63 -7.10 -1.89 -11.01
C LEU A 63 -6.63 -0.58 -11.63
N SER A 64 -6.85 -0.37 -12.92
CA SER A 64 -6.45 0.86 -13.62
C SER A 64 -7.12 2.13 -13.06
N GLU A 65 -8.28 2.01 -12.44
CA GLU A 65 -8.99 3.13 -11.80
C GLU A 65 -8.32 3.58 -10.49
N VAL A 66 -7.66 2.67 -9.80
CA VAL A 66 -7.07 2.95 -8.47
C VAL A 66 -5.54 2.91 -8.46
N MET A 67 -4.91 2.32 -9.47
CA MET A 67 -3.46 2.24 -9.65
C MET A 67 -3.07 2.84 -11.00
N PRO A 68 -2.84 4.16 -11.10
CA PRO A 68 -2.53 4.83 -12.38
C PRO A 68 -1.29 4.30 -13.09
N GLY A 69 -0.38 3.65 -12.35
CA GLY A 69 0.81 2.98 -12.89
C GLY A 69 0.55 1.59 -13.47
N ALA A 70 -0.65 1.03 -13.32
CA ALA A 70 -1.00 -0.28 -13.85
C ALA A 70 -1.16 -0.24 -15.37
N GLY A 71 -0.64 -1.27 -16.03
CA GLY A 71 -0.66 -1.38 -17.49
C GLY A 71 0.19 -0.34 -18.20
N GLY A 72 0.05 -0.27 -19.50
CA GLY A 72 0.53 0.76 -20.40
C GLY A 72 1.99 1.20 -20.19
N ARG A 73 2.18 2.38 -19.62
CA ARG A 73 3.50 3.03 -19.60
C ARG A 73 4.45 2.54 -18.53
N SER A 74 3.97 2.16 -17.35
CA SER A 74 4.85 1.81 -16.23
C SER A 74 4.78 0.35 -15.80
N CYS A 75 3.70 -0.38 -16.11
CA CYS A 75 3.51 -1.79 -15.71
C CYS A 75 3.76 -2.01 -14.22
N LEU A 76 3.28 -1.08 -13.37
CA LEU A 76 3.50 -1.13 -11.93
C LEU A 76 2.95 -2.43 -11.33
N GLU A 77 1.82 -2.91 -11.83
CA GLU A 77 1.19 -4.16 -11.41
C GLU A 77 2.12 -5.37 -11.58
N ARG A 78 2.90 -5.43 -12.64
CA ARG A 78 3.87 -6.53 -12.87
C ARG A 78 4.96 -6.51 -11.82
N TYR A 79 5.50 -5.32 -11.54
CA TYR A 79 6.52 -5.13 -10.51
C TYR A 79 6.00 -5.47 -9.11
N GLU A 80 4.84 -4.94 -8.72
CA GLU A 80 4.25 -5.17 -7.42
C GLU A 80 3.92 -6.65 -7.19
N TYR A 81 3.34 -7.32 -8.19
CA TYR A 81 3.06 -8.74 -8.09
C TYR A 81 4.35 -9.58 -8.03
N ALA A 82 5.31 -9.34 -8.91
CA ALA A 82 6.58 -10.08 -8.93
C ALA A 82 7.33 -9.94 -7.60
N LYS A 83 7.27 -8.75 -6.98
CA LYS A 83 7.96 -8.45 -5.73
C LYS A 83 7.19 -8.92 -4.49
N HIS A 84 5.86 -8.84 -4.48
CA HIS A 84 5.06 -8.96 -3.27
C HIS A 84 3.98 -10.05 -3.30
N GLY A 85 3.62 -10.55 -4.46
CA GLY A 85 2.57 -11.56 -4.63
C GLY A 85 3.07 -12.96 -5.03
N ALA A 86 4.00 -13.01 -5.98
CA ALA A 86 4.39 -14.24 -6.67
C ALA A 86 4.89 -15.37 -5.76
N CYS A 87 5.70 -15.05 -4.74
CA CYS A 87 6.27 -16.06 -3.85
C CYS A 87 5.30 -16.61 -2.80
N PHE A 88 4.13 -16.04 -2.68
CA PHE A 88 3.07 -16.53 -1.80
C PHE A 88 2.08 -17.43 -2.55
N GLY A 89 2.24 -17.56 -3.89
CA GLY A 89 1.30 -18.30 -4.73
C GLY A 89 -0.10 -17.69 -4.76
N PHE A 90 -0.21 -16.37 -4.53
CA PHE A 90 -1.48 -15.68 -4.66
C PHE A 90 -1.94 -15.70 -6.11
N ASP A 91 -3.21 -15.99 -6.31
CA ASP A 91 -3.86 -15.73 -7.59
C ASP A 91 -3.80 -14.23 -7.90
N PRO A 92 -3.36 -13.80 -9.10
CA PRO A 92 -3.24 -12.39 -9.44
C PRO A 92 -4.54 -11.60 -9.29
N ASP A 93 -5.67 -12.18 -9.72
CA ASP A 93 -6.97 -11.52 -9.61
C ASP A 93 -7.39 -11.35 -8.14
N ALA A 94 -7.15 -12.36 -7.31
CA ALA A 94 -7.41 -12.26 -5.86
C ALA A 94 -6.51 -11.22 -5.19
N TYR A 95 -5.21 -11.17 -5.56
CA TYR A 95 -4.25 -10.22 -5.01
C TYR A 95 -4.63 -8.77 -5.34
N PHE A 96 -4.87 -8.47 -6.61
CA PHE A 96 -5.23 -7.12 -7.03
C PHE A 96 -6.69 -6.76 -6.69
N GLY A 97 -7.61 -7.71 -6.71
CA GLY A 97 -8.97 -7.51 -6.22
C GLY A 97 -9.01 -7.09 -4.75
N THR A 98 -8.13 -7.67 -3.93
CA THR A 98 -7.94 -7.25 -2.54
C THR A 98 -7.45 -5.81 -2.43
N MET A 99 -6.48 -5.39 -3.27
CA MET A 99 -6.02 -3.99 -3.29
C MET A 99 -7.13 -3.02 -3.66
N VAL A 100 -7.90 -3.33 -4.70
CA VAL A 100 -9.04 -2.51 -5.14
C VAL A 100 -10.06 -2.36 -4.02
N ARG A 101 -10.43 -3.46 -3.37
CA ARG A 101 -11.38 -3.45 -2.24
C ARG A 101 -10.85 -2.62 -1.07
N LEU A 102 -9.62 -2.84 -0.62
CA LEU A 102 -9.02 -2.09 0.49
C LEU A 102 -8.93 -0.60 0.18
N ASN A 103 -8.55 -0.22 -1.05
CA ASN A 103 -8.52 1.17 -1.46
C ASN A 103 -9.92 1.81 -1.36
N GLN A 104 -10.96 1.10 -1.81
CA GLN A 104 -12.33 1.57 -1.72
C GLN A 104 -12.79 1.73 -0.27
N GLU A 105 -12.53 0.75 0.60
CA GLU A 105 -12.89 0.83 2.02
C GLU A 105 -12.19 2.01 2.72
N ILE A 106 -10.92 2.28 2.39
CA ILE A 106 -10.18 3.42 2.93
C ILE A 106 -10.76 4.74 2.41
N LYS A 107 -11.11 4.84 1.13
CA LYS A 107 -11.76 6.03 0.56
C LYS A 107 -13.09 6.34 1.23
N GLU A 108 -13.90 5.33 1.51
CA GLU A 108 -15.22 5.47 2.14
C GLU A 108 -15.15 5.76 3.64
N SER A 109 -13.99 5.55 4.26
CA SER A 109 -13.77 5.82 5.68
C SER A 109 -13.77 7.32 5.99
N GLU A 110 -13.89 7.66 7.28
CA GLU A 110 -13.75 9.06 7.71
C GLU A 110 -12.36 9.63 7.43
N ALA A 111 -11.31 8.78 7.44
CA ALA A 111 -9.97 9.21 7.03
C ALA A 111 -9.91 9.54 5.52
N GLY A 112 -10.52 8.72 4.67
CA GLY A 112 -10.60 8.98 3.23
C GLY A 112 -11.40 10.24 2.92
N LYS A 113 -12.56 10.43 3.57
CA LYS A 113 -13.36 11.65 3.45
C LYS A 113 -12.58 12.89 3.91
N PHE A 114 -11.86 12.78 5.04
CA PHE A 114 -11.00 13.87 5.52
C PHE A 114 -9.95 14.27 4.49
N LEU A 115 -9.30 13.31 3.83
CA LEU A 115 -8.34 13.59 2.78
C LEU A 115 -9.00 14.31 1.59
N ALA A 116 -10.17 13.84 1.15
CA ALA A 116 -10.91 14.43 0.04
C ALA A 116 -11.33 15.87 0.33
N ASP A 117 -11.88 16.13 1.52
CA ASP A 117 -12.39 17.45 1.92
C ASP A 117 -11.28 18.48 2.12
N ASN A 118 -10.05 18.01 2.34
CA ASN A 118 -8.90 18.86 2.63
C ASN A 118 -7.85 18.89 1.51
N TYR A 119 -8.22 18.50 0.33
CA TYR A 119 -7.38 18.46 -0.83
C TYR A 119 -6.73 19.81 -1.15
N GLY A 120 -5.41 19.86 -1.27
CA GLY A 120 -4.61 21.08 -1.47
C GLY A 120 -4.48 21.97 -0.24
N LYS A 121 -4.95 21.53 0.94
CA LYS A 121 -4.88 22.32 2.18
C LYS A 121 -3.80 21.79 3.12
N THR A 122 -3.32 22.68 3.99
CA THR A 122 -2.51 22.32 5.16
C THR A 122 -3.44 21.80 6.26
N VAL A 123 -3.12 20.60 6.76
CA VAL A 123 -3.89 19.94 7.84
C VAL A 123 -2.98 19.56 9.00
N SER A 124 -3.57 19.27 10.16
CA SER A 124 -2.80 18.73 11.27
C SER A 124 -2.81 17.20 11.28
N ARG A 125 -1.70 16.60 11.71
CA ARG A 125 -1.61 15.17 11.96
C ARG A 125 -2.69 14.70 12.94
N ARG A 126 -2.97 15.48 13.97
CA ARG A 126 -3.99 15.19 14.99
C ARG A 126 -5.39 15.06 14.38
N ASP A 127 -5.75 15.93 13.44
CA ASP A 127 -7.09 15.91 12.84
C ASP A 127 -7.24 14.71 11.87
N PHE A 128 -6.19 14.36 11.14
CA PHE A 128 -6.15 13.12 10.37
C PHE A 128 -6.27 11.89 11.27
N ASP A 129 -5.51 11.82 12.36
CA ASP A 129 -5.55 10.71 13.33
C ASP A 129 -6.95 10.59 13.98
N ALA A 130 -7.61 11.72 14.25
CA ALA A 130 -8.99 11.74 14.75
C ALA A 130 -9.99 11.19 13.72
N ALA A 131 -9.82 11.53 12.44
CA ALA A 131 -10.65 10.99 11.37
C ALA A 131 -10.45 9.47 11.21
N PHE A 132 -9.20 8.99 11.25
CA PHE A 132 -8.91 7.57 11.22
C PHE A 132 -9.53 6.83 12.42
N ALA A 133 -9.37 7.39 13.62
CA ALA A 133 -9.92 6.84 14.86
C ALA A 133 -11.45 6.76 14.86
N LYS A 134 -12.12 7.66 14.17
CA LYS A 134 -13.58 7.67 14.06
C LYS A 134 -14.12 6.45 13.31
N SER A 135 -13.37 5.94 12.33
CA SER A 135 -13.75 4.72 11.60
C SER A 135 -13.35 3.44 12.33
N TRP A 136 -12.17 3.40 12.95
CA TRP A 136 -11.57 2.14 13.40
C TRP A 136 -11.00 2.14 14.83
N GLY A 137 -11.23 3.20 15.61
CA GLY A 137 -10.78 3.28 17.01
C GLY A 137 -9.42 3.96 17.18
N LYS A 138 -9.24 4.61 18.33
CA LYS A 138 -8.03 5.39 18.68
C LYS A 138 -6.77 4.54 18.76
N GLU A 139 -6.89 3.31 19.20
CA GLU A 139 -5.80 2.34 19.33
C GLU A 139 -5.17 2.00 17.98
N ASN A 140 -5.96 2.08 16.91
CA ASN A 140 -5.53 1.73 15.55
C ASN A 140 -4.85 2.86 14.79
N VAL A 141 -4.81 4.07 15.31
CA VAL A 141 -4.03 5.18 14.74
C VAL A 141 -2.54 4.81 14.59
N LYS A 142 -2.03 3.96 15.49
CA LYS A 142 -0.65 3.45 15.44
C LYS A 142 -0.38 2.54 14.23
N ALA A 143 -1.41 2.07 13.53
CA ALA A 143 -1.25 1.30 12.30
C ALA A 143 -0.89 2.16 11.09
N VAL A 144 -0.95 3.49 11.22
CA VAL A 144 -0.77 4.43 10.11
C VAL A 144 0.60 5.10 10.16
N LYS A 145 1.32 4.96 9.06
CA LYS A 145 2.57 5.70 8.80
C LYS A 145 2.34 6.69 7.67
N LEU A 146 2.68 7.96 7.91
CA LEU A 146 2.59 9.02 6.91
C LEU A 146 3.97 9.43 6.43
N THR A 147 4.17 9.43 5.11
CA THR A 147 5.40 9.89 4.48
C THR A 147 5.14 11.22 3.79
N CYS A 148 5.97 12.20 4.10
CA CYS A 148 5.93 13.54 3.51
C CYS A 148 7.24 13.87 2.81
N GLN A 149 7.16 14.69 1.77
CA GLN A 149 8.31 15.20 1.01
C GLN A 149 8.16 16.71 0.75
N GLY A 150 9.28 17.38 0.51
CA GLY A 150 9.32 18.79 0.12
C GLY A 150 9.20 19.77 1.27
N ASN A 151 9.18 21.07 0.90
CA ASN A 151 8.95 22.20 1.78
C ASN A 151 8.04 23.21 1.05
N PRO A 152 6.77 23.36 1.45
CA PRO A 152 6.15 22.71 2.60
C PRO A 152 6.10 21.17 2.47
N ALA A 153 5.90 20.48 3.59
CA ALA A 153 5.83 19.03 3.62
C ALA A 153 4.51 18.53 2.98
N TYR A 154 4.59 17.94 1.82
CA TYR A 154 3.46 17.32 1.12
C TYR A 154 3.31 15.86 1.51
N LEU A 155 2.10 15.42 1.82
CA LEU A 155 1.78 14.01 2.05
C LEU A 155 1.88 13.25 0.73
N THR A 156 2.86 12.36 0.63
CA THR A 156 3.11 11.57 -0.59
C THR A 156 2.70 10.10 -0.47
N GLU A 157 2.64 9.56 0.75
CA GLU A 157 2.29 8.16 0.96
C GLU A 157 1.65 7.93 2.33
N ILE A 158 0.64 7.07 2.35
CA ILE A 158 0.00 6.54 3.55
C ILE A 158 0.19 5.03 3.55
N GLN A 159 0.90 4.50 4.53
CA GLN A 159 1.02 3.05 4.76
C GLN A 159 0.14 2.66 5.94
N ILE A 160 -0.69 1.64 5.74
CA ILE A 160 -1.59 1.10 6.77
C ILE A 160 -1.26 -0.37 6.98
N SER A 161 -0.92 -0.73 8.22
CA SER A 161 -0.61 -2.12 8.58
C SER A 161 -1.88 -2.88 8.93
N ILE A 162 -2.15 -3.95 8.17
CA ILE A 162 -3.31 -4.82 8.31
C ILE A 162 -2.83 -6.23 8.69
N LYS A 163 -3.55 -6.90 9.59
CA LYS A 163 -3.28 -8.30 9.95
C LYS A 163 -3.52 -9.21 8.75
N ALA A 164 -2.64 -10.19 8.55
CA ALA A 164 -2.75 -11.12 7.43
C ALA A 164 -4.04 -11.95 7.43
N ASP A 165 -4.54 -12.31 8.61
CA ASP A 165 -5.80 -13.04 8.78
C ASP A 165 -7.05 -12.17 8.58
N ALA A 166 -6.91 -10.84 8.62
CA ALA A 166 -8.00 -9.89 8.38
C ALA A 166 -8.06 -9.38 6.93
N ILE A 167 -7.05 -9.71 6.09
CA ILE A 167 -6.90 -9.10 4.77
C ILE A 167 -8.05 -9.42 3.81
N ASN A 168 -8.72 -10.56 3.98
CA ASN A 168 -9.80 -11.04 3.11
C ASN A 168 -11.21 -10.67 3.61
N ALA A 169 -11.30 -9.95 4.74
CA ALA A 169 -12.57 -9.49 5.31
C ALA A 169 -12.69 -7.96 5.23
N PRO A 170 -13.89 -7.39 5.35
CA PRO A 170 -14.06 -5.96 5.50
C PRO A 170 -13.25 -5.41 6.69
N LEU A 171 -12.66 -4.22 6.54
CA LEU A 171 -11.87 -3.59 7.59
C LEU A 171 -12.72 -3.27 8.81
N SER A 172 -12.23 -3.65 9.97
CA SER A 172 -12.83 -3.40 11.28
C SER A 172 -11.77 -2.94 12.28
N ALA A 173 -12.17 -2.53 13.48
CA ALA A 173 -11.22 -2.18 14.54
C ALA A 173 -10.21 -3.31 14.86
N ASN A 174 -10.55 -4.55 14.58
CA ASN A 174 -9.68 -5.71 14.82
C ASN A 174 -8.69 -6.00 13.69
N SER A 175 -8.77 -5.28 12.57
CA SER A 175 -7.98 -5.57 11.35
C SER A 175 -6.55 -5.06 11.39
N PHE A 176 -6.18 -4.21 12.33
CA PHE A 176 -4.95 -3.42 12.26
C PHE A 176 -3.83 -3.94 13.16
N LEU A 177 -2.58 -3.63 12.75
CA LEU A 177 -1.36 -3.85 13.52
C LEU A 177 -0.61 -2.53 13.71
N PRO A 178 -0.03 -2.27 14.90
CA PRO A 178 0.78 -1.07 15.09
C PRO A 178 2.05 -1.12 14.24
N GLN A 179 2.42 0.03 13.67
CA GLN A 179 3.70 0.23 12.99
C GLN A 179 4.78 0.68 13.99
N PRO A 180 6.07 0.36 13.74
CA PRO A 180 7.16 0.77 14.62
C PRO A 180 7.38 2.29 14.61
N HIS A 181 7.02 2.97 13.51
CA HIS A 181 7.23 4.41 13.33
C HIS A 181 6.02 5.06 12.67
N PRO A 182 5.62 6.27 13.13
CA PRO A 182 4.48 7.01 12.58
C PRO A 182 4.77 7.66 11.21
N GLY A 183 5.98 7.56 10.70
CA GLY A 183 6.46 8.24 9.49
C GLY A 183 7.24 9.52 9.79
N ASN A 184 7.43 10.33 8.76
CA ASN A 184 8.21 11.57 8.83
C ASN A 184 7.38 12.85 8.65
N CYS A 185 6.06 12.74 8.46
CA CYS A 185 5.20 13.92 8.47
C CYS A 185 5.22 14.59 9.84
N GLY A 186 5.43 15.90 9.88
CA GLY A 186 5.42 16.68 11.08
C GLY A 186 4.02 16.85 11.70
N LYS A 187 3.87 17.83 12.60
CA LYS A 187 2.56 18.14 13.21
C LYS A 187 1.54 18.62 12.18
N THR A 188 1.99 19.23 11.09
CA THR A 188 1.18 19.70 9.96
C THR A 188 1.82 19.28 8.64
N PHE A 189 0.99 19.06 7.64
CA PHE A 189 1.40 18.73 6.28
C PHE A 189 0.33 19.18 5.28
N VAL A 190 0.71 19.26 4.02
CA VAL A 190 -0.21 19.57 2.92
C VAL A 190 -0.72 18.27 2.30
N ILE A 191 -2.03 18.16 2.10
CA ILE A 191 -2.59 17.11 1.27
C ILE A 191 -2.40 17.54 -0.18
N ASP A 192 -1.55 16.81 -0.91
CA ASP A 192 -1.18 17.19 -2.27
C ASP A 192 -2.37 17.09 -3.24
N LYS A 193 -2.32 17.91 -4.29
CA LYS A 193 -3.28 17.82 -5.38
C LYS A 193 -2.81 16.73 -6.34
N ALA A 194 -3.67 15.76 -6.66
CA ALA A 194 -3.34 14.75 -7.65
C ALA A 194 -3.03 15.41 -9.01
N GLY A 195 -1.96 14.93 -9.65
CA GLY A 195 -1.65 15.31 -11.02
C GLY A 195 -0.59 16.41 -11.19
N TYR A 196 0.24 16.66 -10.19
CA TYR A 196 1.43 17.51 -10.30
C TYR A 196 2.70 16.71 -10.06
#